data_b0ecd486418e789a0ee659407fe8b854
#
_entry.id   b0ecd486418e789a0ee659407fe8b854
#
_cell.length_a   1.000
_cell.length_b   1.000
_cell.length_c   1.000
_cell.angle_alpha   90.00
_cell.angle_beta   90.00
_cell.angle_gamma   90.00
#
_symmetry.space_group_name_H-M   'P 1'
#
loop_
_entity.id
_entity.type
_entity.pdbx_description
1 polymer ?
#
loop_
_entity_poly.entity_id
_entity_poly.type
_entity_poly.pdbx_seq_one_letter_code
_entity_poly.pdbx_strand_id
1 'polypeptide(L)'
;DTARSAKDAALALNTDEGSIVKSLLFRVDNEEVSQPVMALISGDRKGNEDQILISSRLIGKIKRPDAEYVKKVTGFSIGGVSPLTISKNIPILIDYKLNRFDLLWASAGHTHWVFPIKFNDLIKLTNGIVITNLSQV
;
A
#
# COMPACT_ATOMS: atom_id res chain seq x y z
N ASP A 1 1.91 -12.90 -15.80
CA ASP A 1 2.85 -11.99 -15.22
C ASP A 1 3.07 -12.30 -13.75
N THR A 2 4.18 -12.94 -13.47
CA THR A 2 4.42 -13.54 -12.16
C THR A 2 4.74 -12.53 -11.05
N ALA A 3 5.10 -11.30 -11.38
CA ALA A 3 5.47 -10.31 -10.36
C ALA A 3 4.31 -9.40 -9.95
N ARG A 4 3.10 -9.64 -10.41
CA ARG A 4 1.96 -8.79 -10.10
C ARG A 4 1.38 -8.97 -8.72
N SER A 5 1.34 -10.22 -8.25
CA SER A 5 0.80 -10.50 -6.92
C SER A 5 1.92 -10.58 -5.91
N ALA A 6 1.57 -10.38 -4.63
CA ALA A 6 2.54 -10.54 -3.54
C ALA A 6 3.09 -11.97 -3.51
N LYS A 7 2.23 -12.96 -3.77
CA LYS A 7 2.63 -14.36 -3.81
C LYS A 7 3.65 -14.63 -4.92
N ASP A 8 3.40 -14.11 -6.12
CA ASP A 8 4.29 -14.31 -7.26
C ASP A 8 5.62 -13.59 -7.03
N ALA A 9 5.60 -12.38 -6.50
CA ALA A 9 6.81 -11.65 -6.16
C ALA A 9 7.64 -12.40 -5.12
N ALA A 10 7.00 -12.94 -4.09
CA ALA A 10 7.69 -13.70 -3.06
C ALA A 10 8.35 -14.95 -3.62
N LEU A 11 7.67 -15.66 -4.53
CA LEU A 11 8.24 -16.83 -5.19
C LEU A 11 9.44 -16.45 -6.02
N ALA A 12 9.36 -15.38 -6.79
CA ALA A 12 10.45 -14.92 -7.65
C ALA A 12 11.67 -14.48 -6.85
N LEU A 13 11.46 -13.91 -5.68
CA LEU A 13 12.53 -13.42 -4.79
C LEU A 13 12.98 -14.46 -3.78
N ASN A 14 12.32 -15.61 -3.72
CA ASN A 14 12.58 -16.65 -2.73
C ASN A 14 12.50 -16.11 -1.30
N THR A 15 11.41 -15.40 -1.00
CA THR A 15 11.18 -14.77 0.29
C THR A 15 9.75 -15.04 0.77
N ASP A 16 9.42 -14.57 1.97
CA ASP A 16 8.08 -14.73 2.54
C ASP A 16 7.09 -13.77 1.86
N GLU A 17 5.89 -14.25 1.59
CA GLU A 17 4.84 -13.42 0.99
C GLU A 17 4.54 -12.18 1.85
N GLY A 18 4.58 -12.32 3.17
CA GLY A 18 4.33 -11.20 4.08
C GLY A 18 5.36 -10.08 3.98
N SER A 19 6.57 -10.35 3.47
CA SER A 19 7.60 -9.34 3.30
C SER A 19 7.37 -8.45 2.07
N ILE A 20 6.41 -8.80 1.23
CA ILE A 20 6.05 -8.00 0.07
C ILE A 20 5.10 -6.89 0.52
N VAL A 21 5.43 -5.65 0.17
CA VAL A 21 4.60 -4.49 0.51
C VAL A 21 3.57 -4.30 -0.60
N LYS A 22 2.30 -4.45 -0.25
CA LYS A 22 1.18 -4.14 -1.16
C LYS A 22 0.81 -2.68 -0.96
N SER A 23 0.96 -1.86 -1.99
CA SER A 23 0.57 -0.45 -1.95
C SER A 23 -0.84 -0.33 -2.50
N LEU A 24 -1.82 -0.27 -1.59
CA LEU A 24 -3.23 -0.30 -1.93
C LEU A 24 -3.82 1.11 -1.82
N LEU A 25 -4.27 1.65 -2.94
CA LEU A 25 -4.97 2.92 -2.94
C LEU A 25 -6.45 2.68 -2.67
N PHE A 26 -7.00 3.48 -1.78
CA PHE A 26 -8.44 3.54 -1.51
C PHE A 26 -8.92 4.95 -1.79
N ARG A 27 -10.22 5.11 -2.03
CA ARG A 27 -10.83 6.43 -2.09
C ARG A 27 -11.94 6.51 -1.06
N VAL A 28 -12.04 7.67 -0.44
CA VAL A 28 -13.09 7.95 0.53
C VAL A 28 -13.97 9.02 -0.08
N ASP A 29 -15.23 8.66 -0.33
CA ASP A 29 -16.20 9.54 -0.99
C ASP A 29 -17.20 10.08 0.01
N ASN A 30 -17.44 11.38 -0.08
CA ASN A 30 -18.59 12.00 0.57
C ASN A 30 -19.35 12.84 -0.48
N GLU A 31 -20.36 13.58 -0.05
CA GLU A 31 -21.21 14.34 -0.97
C GLU A 31 -20.46 15.39 -1.76
N GLU A 32 -19.34 15.87 -1.28
CA GLU A 32 -18.64 16.99 -1.88
C GLU A 32 -17.36 16.59 -2.62
N VAL A 33 -16.65 15.57 -2.13
CA VAL A 33 -15.30 15.29 -2.61
C VAL A 33 -14.95 13.81 -2.48
N SER A 34 -14.05 13.36 -3.37
CA SER A 34 -13.37 12.06 -3.28
C SER A 34 -11.93 12.30 -2.87
N GLN A 35 -11.46 11.62 -1.84
CA GLN A 35 -10.10 11.77 -1.35
C GLN A 35 -9.37 10.44 -1.34
N PRO A 36 -8.11 10.40 -1.80
CA PRO A 36 -7.33 9.16 -1.79
C PRO A 36 -6.68 8.92 -0.44
N VAL A 37 -6.48 7.65 -0.11
CA VAL A 37 -5.64 7.23 1.00
C VAL A 37 -4.89 5.97 0.57
N MET A 38 -3.59 5.91 0.90
CA MET A 38 -2.74 4.78 0.56
C MET A 38 -2.52 3.93 1.81
N ALA A 39 -2.71 2.62 1.68
CA ALA A 39 -2.39 1.68 2.75
C ALA A 39 -1.30 0.74 2.26
N LEU A 40 -0.21 0.65 3.02
CA LEU A 40 0.89 -0.27 2.75
C LEU A 40 0.67 -1.50 3.62
N ILE A 41 0.29 -2.60 2.99
CA ILE A 41 -0.18 -3.81 3.67
C ILE A 41 0.79 -4.96 3.43
N SER A 42 1.05 -5.75 4.46
CA SER A 42 1.85 -6.98 4.35
C SER A 42 1.22 -7.93 3.34
N GLY A 43 2.03 -8.51 2.47
CA GLY A 43 1.56 -9.24 1.30
C GLY A 43 0.71 -10.47 1.58
N ASP A 44 0.83 -11.06 2.78
CA ASP A 44 0.03 -12.22 3.19
C ASP A 44 -1.28 -11.85 3.90
N ARG A 45 -1.63 -10.56 3.92
CA ARG A 45 -2.79 -10.06 4.66
C ARG A 45 -3.65 -9.18 3.76
N LYS A 46 -4.86 -8.89 4.21
CA LYS A 46 -5.80 -8.01 3.53
C LYS A 46 -5.92 -6.69 4.29
N GLY A 47 -6.15 -5.61 3.58
CA GLY A 47 -6.44 -4.34 4.21
C GLY A 47 -7.76 -4.41 4.97
N ASN A 48 -7.78 -3.89 6.20
CA ASN A 48 -8.99 -3.76 6.99
C ASN A 48 -9.61 -2.41 6.66
N GLU A 49 -10.60 -2.38 5.78
CA GLU A 49 -11.14 -1.12 5.25
C GLU A 49 -11.74 -0.23 6.32
N ASP A 50 -12.39 -0.80 7.33
CA ASP A 50 -12.93 0.00 8.43
C ASP A 50 -11.82 0.70 9.19
N GLN A 51 -10.73 0.00 9.47
CA GLN A 51 -9.59 0.60 10.18
C GLN A 51 -8.82 1.58 9.32
N ILE A 52 -8.72 1.31 8.02
CA ILE A 52 -8.10 2.25 7.09
C ILE A 52 -8.88 3.56 7.07
N LEU A 53 -10.20 3.48 6.99
CA LEU A 53 -11.06 4.67 7.02
C LEU A 53 -10.89 5.45 8.34
N ILE A 54 -10.96 4.76 9.47
CA ILE A 54 -10.82 5.39 10.79
C ILE A 54 -9.45 6.05 10.92
N SER A 55 -8.40 5.33 10.54
CA SER A 55 -7.02 5.83 10.68
C SER A 55 -6.70 6.97 9.72
N SER A 56 -7.38 7.02 8.58
CA SER A 56 -7.20 8.12 7.61
C SER A 56 -7.72 9.45 8.12
N ARG A 57 -8.65 9.41 9.08
CA ARG A 57 -9.39 10.57 9.60
C ARG A 57 -10.26 11.27 8.56
N LEU A 58 -10.48 10.61 7.41
CA LEU A 58 -11.39 11.10 6.38
C LEU A 58 -12.81 10.65 6.71
N ILE A 59 -13.78 11.45 6.30
CA ILE A 59 -15.20 11.17 6.56
C ILE A 59 -15.86 10.82 5.22
N GLY A 60 -16.52 9.66 5.17
CA GLY A 60 -17.20 9.21 3.96
C GLY A 60 -17.24 7.70 3.88
N LYS A 61 -17.45 7.22 2.67
CA LYS A 61 -17.45 5.77 2.39
C LYS A 61 -16.16 5.39 1.70
N ILE A 62 -15.47 4.39 2.25
CA ILE A 62 -14.23 3.88 1.68
C ILE A 62 -14.55 2.81 0.65
N LYS A 63 -13.79 2.82 -0.46
CA LYS A 63 -13.88 1.79 -1.48
C LYS A 63 -12.58 1.67 -2.25
N ARG A 64 -12.42 0.54 -2.93
CA ARG A 64 -11.31 0.36 -3.87
C ARG A 64 -11.64 1.12 -5.15
N PRO A 65 -10.74 1.99 -5.63
CA PRO A 65 -10.96 2.70 -6.87
C PRO A 65 -10.70 1.80 -8.08
N ASP A 66 -11.15 2.23 -9.25
CA ASP A 66 -10.81 1.55 -10.49
C ASP A 66 -9.37 1.90 -10.94
N ALA A 67 -8.89 1.21 -11.98
CA ALA A 67 -7.55 1.40 -12.49
C ALA A 67 -7.30 2.82 -13.01
N GLU A 68 -8.33 3.43 -13.59
CA GLU A 68 -8.22 4.79 -14.12
C GLU A 68 -7.97 5.80 -12.99
N TYR A 69 -8.68 5.68 -11.89
CA TYR A 69 -8.48 6.54 -10.73
C TYR A 69 -7.09 6.36 -10.13
N VAL A 70 -6.63 5.11 -10.01
CA VAL A 70 -5.28 4.81 -9.50
C VAL A 70 -4.23 5.49 -10.37
N LYS A 71 -4.34 5.36 -11.68
CA LYS A 71 -3.40 5.96 -12.63
C LYS A 71 -3.41 7.48 -12.54
N LYS A 72 -4.60 8.07 -12.46
CA LYS A 72 -4.76 9.52 -12.38
C LYS A 72 -4.16 10.09 -11.12
N VAL A 73 -4.37 9.43 -9.99
CA VAL A 73 -3.96 9.94 -8.68
C VAL A 73 -2.49 9.67 -8.39
N THR A 74 -1.99 8.49 -8.75
CA THR A 74 -0.63 8.08 -8.39
C THR A 74 0.36 8.20 -9.54
N GLY A 75 -0.12 8.22 -10.78
CA GLY A 75 0.74 8.14 -11.96
C GLY A 75 1.18 6.73 -12.30
N PHE A 76 0.87 5.75 -11.46
CA PHE A 76 1.25 4.35 -11.65
C PHE A 76 0.06 3.49 -12.01
N SER A 77 0.33 2.37 -12.69
CA SER A 77 -0.68 1.37 -12.95
C SER A 77 -0.96 0.56 -11.69
N ILE A 78 -2.19 0.05 -11.57
CA ILE A 78 -2.56 -0.82 -10.46
C ILE A 78 -1.61 -2.03 -10.43
N GLY A 79 -1.16 -2.40 -9.23
CA GLY A 79 -0.15 -3.46 -9.06
C GLY A 79 1.29 -2.99 -9.21
N GLY A 80 1.52 -1.77 -9.73
CA GLY A 80 2.86 -1.19 -9.86
C GLY A 80 3.01 0.13 -9.14
N VAL A 81 2.21 0.38 -8.11
CA VAL A 81 2.25 1.64 -7.37
C VAL A 81 3.45 1.64 -6.42
N SER A 82 4.35 2.60 -6.61
CA SER A 82 5.48 2.79 -5.70
C SER A 82 5.06 3.64 -4.50
N PRO A 83 5.38 3.21 -3.27
CA PRO A 83 5.05 4.01 -2.10
C PRO A 83 5.92 5.26 -1.96
N LEU A 84 7.05 5.34 -2.69
CA LEU A 84 8.04 6.39 -2.47
C LEU A 84 7.83 7.66 -3.31
N THR A 85 7.08 7.56 -4.40
CA THR A 85 6.93 8.67 -5.35
C THR A 85 5.51 9.19 -5.44
N ILE A 86 4.72 8.94 -4.41
CA ILE A 86 3.33 9.36 -4.36
C ILE A 86 3.24 10.83 -3.98
N SER A 87 2.22 11.52 -4.49
CA SER A 87 1.94 12.90 -4.15
C SER A 87 1.91 13.11 -2.63
N LYS A 88 2.50 14.20 -2.18
CA LYS A 88 2.56 14.57 -0.76
C LYS A 88 1.18 14.77 -0.14
N ASN A 89 0.15 14.91 -0.95
CA ASN A 89 -1.21 15.16 -0.47
C ASN A 89 -1.99 13.88 -0.18
N ILE A 90 -1.38 12.71 -0.42
CA ILE A 90 -2.05 11.43 -0.16
C ILE A 90 -1.59 10.91 1.20
N PRO A 91 -2.50 10.75 2.19
CA PRO A 91 -2.14 10.13 3.45
C PRO A 91 -1.66 8.70 3.23
N ILE A 92 -0.59 8.32 3.92
CA ILE A 92 -0.03 6.97 3.83
C ILE A 92 -0.10 6.31 5.20
N LEU A 93 -0.76 5.16 5.25
CA LEU A 93 -0.89 4.34 6.45
C LEU A 93 -0.07 3.08 6.25
N ILE A 94 0.65 2.65 7.27
CA ILE A 94 1.58 1.53 7.18
C ILE A 94 1.16 0.43 8.15
N ASP A 95 1.00 -0.77 7.61
CA ASP A 95 0.66 -1.96 8.38
C ASP A 95 1.82 -2.36 9.30
N TYR A 96 1.58 -2.35 10.60
CA TYR A 96 2.59 -2.77 11.56
C TYR A 96 3.06 -4.21 11.34
N LYS A 97 2.24 -5.06 10.73
CA LYS A 97 2.61 -6.45 10.42
C LYS A 97 3.82 -6.55 9.51
N LEU A 98 4.12 -5.51 8.74
CA LEU A 98 5.34 -5.45 7.94
C LEU A 98 6.61 -5.49 8.81
N ASN A 99 6.53 -5.06 10.07
CA ASN A 99 7.67 -5.06 10.98
C ASN A 99 8.09 -6.47 11.44
N ARG A 100 7.38 -7.51 11.03
CA ARG A 100 7.75 -8.90 11.28
C ARG A 100 9.02 -9.34 10.52
N PHE A 101 9.40 -8.59 9.49
CA PHE A 101 10.46 -8.97 8.56
C PHE A 101 11.61 -7.96 8.60
N ASP A 102 12.83 -8.48 8.54
CA ASP A 102 14.03 -7.62 8.52
C ASP A 102 14.14 -6.84 7.22
N LEU A 103 13.69 -7.43 6.13
CA LEU A 103 13.76 -6.82 4.80
C LEU A 103 12.42 -6.95 4.11
N LEU A 104 11.95 -5.82 3.59
CA LEU A 104 10.70 -5.74 2.83
C LEU A 104 11.02 -5.49 1.36
N TRP A 105 10.05 -5.78 0.49
CA TRP A 105 10.17 -5.58 -0.94
C TRP A 105 8.97 -4.76 -1.42
N ALA A 106 9.25 -3.59 -1.99
CA ALA A 106 8.22 -2.66 -2.45
C ALA A 106 8.32 -2.45 -3.95
N SER A 107 7.21 -2.06 -4.57
CA SER A 107 7.20 -1.76 -6.01
C SER A 107 8.04 -0.53 -6.32
N ALA A 108 8.82 -0.63 -7.40
CA ALA A 108 9.62 0.49 -7.91
C ALA A 108 8.88 1.29 -8.98
N GLY A 109 7.55 1.17 -9.04
CA GLY A 109 6.74 1.91 -10.01
C GLY A 109 6.43 1.13 -11.28
N HIS A 110 6.75 -0.16 -11.30
CA HIS A 110 6.45 -1.05 -12.40
C HIS A 110 6.05 -2.42 -11.84
N THR A 111 5.15 -3.13 -12.51
CA THR A 111 4.61 -4.39 -12.00
C THR A 111 5.65 -5.50 -11.80
N HIS A 112 6.78 -5.42 -12.49
CA HIS A 112 7.85 -6.43 -12.41
C HIS A 112 9.04 -6.00 -11.58
N TRP A 113 9.08 -4.75 -11.11
CA TRP A 113 10.28 -4.19 -10.49
C TRP A 113 9.99 -3.88 -9.04
N VAL A 114 10.81 -4.44 -8.17
CA VAL A 114 10.74 -4.23 -6.72
C VAL A 114 12.11 -3.81 -6.21
N PHE A 115 12.13 -3.17 -5.06
CA PHE A 115 13.37 -2.82 -4.38
C PHE A 115 13.28 -3.22 -2.91
N PRO A 116 14.42 -3.53 -2.28
CA PRO A 116 14.45 -3.88 -0.86
C PRO A 116 14.43 -2.62 0.00
N ILE A 117 13.74 -2.70 1.14
CA ILE A 117 13.69 -1.60 2.09
C ILE A 117 13.39 -2.14 3.49
N LYS A 118 14.02 -1.55 4.50
CA LYS A 118 13.71 -1.88 5.89
C LYS A 118 12.48 -1.11 6.36
N PHE A 119 11.79 -1.67 7.34
CA PHE A 119 10.55 -1.08 7.87
C PHE A 119 10.74 0.38 8.30
N ASN A 120 11.80 0.67 9.07
CA ASN A 120 12.04 2.04 9.54
C ASN A 120 12.33 3.01 8.39
N ASP A 121 13.01 2.53 7.35
CA ASP A 121 13.29 3.36 6.18
C ASP A 121 12.01 3.61 5.37
N LEU A 122 11.13 2.63 5.30
CA LEU A 122 9.83 2.79 4.65
C LEU A 122 9.03 3.91 5.34
N ILE A 123 9.01 3.93 6.65
CA ILE A 123 8.33 4.99 7.43
C ILE A 123 8.93 6.36 7.10
N LYS A 124 10.25 6.46 7.13
CA LYS A 124 10.95 7.74 6.90
C LYS A 124 10.72 8.27 5.49
N LEU A 125 10.84 7.40 4.49
CA LEU A 125 10.75 7.81 3.09
C LEU A 125 9.32 8.15 2.67
N THR A 126 8.32 7.51 3.27
CA THR A 126 6.91 7.78 2.94
C THR A 126 6.28 8.81 3.85
N ASN A 127 6.89 9.09 5.00
CA ASN A 127 6.30 9.88 6.06
C ASN A 127 4.95 9.30 6.50
N GLY A 128 4.82 7.96 6.41
CA GLY A 128 3.58 7.26 6.72
C GLY A 128 3.36 7.07 8.22
N ILE A 129 2.13 6.74 8.55
CA ILE A 129 1.72 6.51 9.95
C ILE A 129 1.51 5.01 10.15
N VAL A 130 2.20 4.45 11.15
CA VAL A 130 2.11 3.01 11.46
C VAL A 130 0.84 2.74 12.26
N ILE A 131 0.05 1.77 11.80
CA ILE A 131 -1.23 1.38 12.42
C ILE A 131 -1.19 -0.11 12.74
N THR A 132 -1.50 -0.47 13.98
CA THR A 132 -1.37 -1.86 14.46
C THR A 132 -2.43 -2.81 13.93
N ASN A 133 -3.61 -2.31 13.58
CA ASN A 133 -4.73 -3.13 13.13
C ASN A 133 -5.18 -2.77 11.71
N LEU A 134 -4.24 -2.35 10.88
CA LEU A 134 -4.54 -1.90 9.52
C LEU A 134 -4.90 -3.07 8.58
N SER A 135 -4.45 -4.26 8.91
CA SER A 135 -4.67 -5.45 8.09
C SER A 135 -5.33 -6.58 8.89
N GLN A 136 -5.87 -7.54 8.15
CA GLN A 136 -6.50 -8.74 8.71
C GLN A 136 -6.11 -9.96 7.87
N VAL A 137 -6.35 -11.11 8.41
CA VAL A 137 -6.05 -12.39 7.76
C VAL A 137 -6.90 -12.60 6.50
#